data_b68a45093f0289b193ad41c59fb8b146
#
_entry.id   b68a45093f0289b193ad41c59fb8b146
#
_cell.length_a   1.000
_cell.length_b   1.000
_cell.length_c   1.000
_cell.angle_alpha   90.00
_cell.angle_beta   90.00
_cell.angle_gamma   90.00
#
_symmetry.space_group_name_H-M   'P 1'
#
loop_
_entity.id
_entity.type
_entity.pdbx_description
1 polymer ?
#
loop_
_entity_poly.entity_id
_entity_poly.type
_entity_poly.pdbx_seq_one_letter_code
_entity_poly.pdbx_strand_id
1 'polypeptide(L)'
;MKKAKAFEDVTKNVEVLDSVVRDNKILLSLVGKRDMLISIHKTRTTEWDFLIILDMQKASKIDLLKDQIETVLTMAGNSVTNRNYNGINILEMRDPDTRAIFYTAFVDNHFVASYTSKLVEAAIDSRDKPKIGLDRAFIEAERLVSGKGLVRVFINYARLPQFMAIYLGAKNEYIDMFSNSMDFAGLYFNTDKKRMEVKGYTL
;
A
#
# COMPACT_ATOMS: atom_id res chain seq x y z
N MET A 1 5.41 -19.98 16.15
CA MET A 1 6.48 -18.97 16.13
C MET A 1 6.79 -18.35 14.77
N LYS A 2 6.63 -19.03 13.60
CA LYS A 2 6.85 -18.41 12.27
C LYS A 2 5.81 -17.33 11.88
N LYS A 3 4.66 -17.30 12.55
CA LYS A 3 3.52 -16.41 12.21
C LYS A 3 3.71 -14.94 12.68
N ALA A 4 4.47 -14.73 13.75
CA ALA A 4 4.76 -13.38 14.24
C ALA A 4 5.75 -12.62 13.33
N LYS A 5 6.66 -13.35 12.68
CA LYS A 5 7.76 -12.78 11.91
C LYS A 5 7.29 -11.98 10.66
N ALA A 6 6.25 -12.46 9.98
CA ALA A 6 5.71 -11.75 8.81
C ALA A 6 5.05 -10.42 9.20
N PHE A 7 4.44 -10.35 10.38
CA PHE A 7 3.87 -9.11 10.91
C PHE A 7 4.96 -8.16 11.41
N GLU A 8 6.01 -8.69 12.04
CA GLU A 8 7.19 -7.92 12.46
C GLU A 8 7.90 -7.29 11.26
N ASP A 9 8.04 -8.02 10.15
CA ASP A 9 8.69 -7.50 8.94
C ASP A 9 7.89 -6.35 8.31
N VAL A 10 6.56 -6.44 8.27
CA VAL A 10 5.70 -5.34 7.79
C VAL A 10 5.75 -4.15 8.74
N THR A 11 5.65 -4.38 10.04
CA THR A 11 5.72 -3.31 11.04
C THR A 11 7.08 -2.60 10.96
N LYS A 12 8.16 -3.36 10.85
CA LYS A 12 9.52 -2.83 10.72
C LYS A 12 9.69 -1.99 9.44
N ASN A 13 9.13 -2.45 8.33
CA ASN A 13 9.18 -1.72 7.06
C ASN A 13 8.35 -0.42 7.11
N VAL A 14 7.22 -0.44 7.80
CA VAL A 14 6.41 0.77 8.06
C VAL A 14 7.13 1.73 9.00
N GLU A 15 7.81 1.23 10.03
CA GLU A 15 8.62 2.03 10.95
C GLU A 15 9.81 2.71 10.25
N VAL A 16 10.48 2.02 9.34
CA VAL A 16 11.56 2.60 8.52
C VAL A 16 11.02 3.71 7.63
N LEU A 17 9.89 3.49 6.96
CA LEU A 17 9.22 4.51 6.15
C LEU A 17 8.79 5.71 7.00
N ASP A 18 8.20 5.46 8.18
CA ASP A 18 7.79 6.50 9.11
C ASP A 18 8.98 7.33 9.58
N SER A 19 10.13 6.71 9.89
CA SER A 19 11.33 7.42 10.28
C SER A 19 11.88 8.31 9.16
N VAL A 20 11.99 7.78 7.94
CA VAL A 20 12.47 8.54 6.77
C VAL A 20 11.57 9.75 6.48
N VAL A 21 10.25 9.57 6.56
CA VAL A 21 9.29 10.66 6.35
C VAL A 21 9.32 11.66 7.49
N ARG A 22 9.38 11.19 8.74
CA ARG A 22 9.36 12.04 9.96
C ARG A 22 10.62 12.88 10.09
N ASP A 23 11.77 12.32 9.78
CA ASP A 23 13.07 13.00 9.91
C ASP A 23 13.30 14.01 8.78
N ASN A 24 12.53 13.90 7.67
CA ASN A 24 12.60 14.84 6.58
C ASN A 24 11.36 15.74 6.53
N LYS A 25 11.49 16.98 7.02
CA LYS A 25 10.39 17.96 7.04
C LYS A 25 9.81 18.27 5.67
N ILE A 26 10.60 18.18 4.61
CA ILE A 26 10.13 18.42 3.23
C ILE A 26 9.28 17.23 2.78
N LEU A 27 9.74 16.00 2.96
CA LEU A 27 8.95 14.81 2.69
C LEU A 27 7.66 14.81 3.50
N LEU A 28 7.74 15.13 4.79
CA LEU A 28 6.56 15.24 5.65
C LEU A 28 5.56 16.29 5.12
N SER A 29 6.04 17.44 4.63
CA SER A 29 5.18 18.47 4.06
C SER A 29 4.55 18.05 2.71
N LEU A 30 5.25 17.22 1.94
CA LEU A 30 4.79 16.71 0.67
C LEU A 30 3.78 15.56 0.84
N VAL A 31 3.97 14.71 1.84
CA VAL A 31 3.16 13.52 2.12
C VAL A 31 2.02 13.81 3.09
N GLY A 32 2.24 14.63 4.10
CA GLY A 32 1.41 14.75 5.30
C GLY A 32 0.00 15.35 5.14
N LYS A 33 -0.39 15.75 3.91
CA LYS A 33 -1.74 16.28 3.60
C LYS A 33 -2.35 15.61 2.37
N ARG A 34 -1.97 14.35 2.10
CA ARG A 34 -2.39 13.65 0.90
C ARG A 34 -3.10 12.36 1.25
N ASP A 35 -4.00 11.99 0.35
CA ASP A 35 -4.61 10.68 0.42
C ASP A 35 -3.55 9.62 0.10
N MET A 36 -3.41 8.67 1.02
CA MET A 36 -2.53 7.53 0.88
C MET A 36 -3.37 6.25 0.88
N LEU A 37 -3.15 5.41 -0.12
CA LEU A 37 -3.69 4.08 -0.19
C LEU A 37 -2.57 3.08 0.13
N ILE A 38 -2.84 2.17 1.04
CA ILE A 38 -1.99 1.00 1.29
C ILE A 38 -2.81 -0.23 0.96
N SER A 39 -2.35 -1.02 0.02
CA SER A 39 -2.96 -2.30 -0.32
C SER A 39 -2.02 -3.44 -0.01
N ILE A 40 -2.57 -4.56 0.47
CA ILE A 40 -1.82 -5.75 0.87
C ILE A 40 -2.07 -6.83 -0.16
N HIS A 41 -0.99 -7.41 -0.68
CA HIS A 41 -1.02 -8.39 -1.75
C HIS A 41 -0.24 -9.65 -1.36
N LYS A 42 -0.78 -10.80 -1.72
CA LYS A 42 -0.04 -12.06 -1.66
C LYS A 42 0.94 -12.10 -2.83
N THR A 43 2.22 -12.15 -2.52
CA THR A 43 3.30 -12.16 -3.53
C THR A 43 3.83 -13.55 -3.83
N ARG A 44 3.84 -14.44 -2.81
CA ARG A 44 4.22 -15.85 -2.90
C ARG A 44 3.29 -16.70 -2.03
N THR A 45 3.48 -18.02 -2.04
CA THR A 45 2.62 -18.95 -1.30
C THR A 45 2.54 -18.64 0.20
N THR A 46 3.63 -18.17 0.80
CA THR A 46 3.77 -17.88 2.23
C THR A 46 4.11 -16.43 2.53
N GLU A 47 4.20 -15.60 1.51
CA GLU A 47 4.64 -14.22 1.63
C GLU A 47 3.57 -13.27 1.10
N TRP A 48 3.52 -12.11 1.69
CA TRP A 48 2.72 -11.00 1.25
C TRP A 48 3.52 -9.70 1.42
N ASP A 49 3.16 -8.72 0.64
CA ASP A 49 3.79 -7.42 0.65
C ASP A 49 2.72 -6.34 0.44
N PHE A 50 3.08 -5.11 0.68
CA PHE A 50 2.19 -3.98 0.49
C PHE A 50 2.60 -3.13 -0.70
N LEU A 51 1.61 -2.52 -1.30
CA LEU A 51 1.77 -1.47 -2.30
C LEU A 51 1.27 -0.16 -1.67
N ILE A 52 2.12 0.84 -1.64
CA ILE A 52 1.79 2.20 -1.22
C ILE A 52 1.51 3.01 -2.47
N ILE A 53 0.41 3.73 -2.48
CA ILE A 53 0.06 4.69 -3.53
C ILE A 53 -0.27 6.02 -2.86
N LEU A 54 0.40 7.08 -3.29
CA LEU A 54 0.20 8.44 -2.80
C LEU A 54 -0.25 9.34 -3.95
N ASP A 55 -1.41 9.99 -3.80
CA ASP A 55 -1.89 10.96 -4.78
C ASP A 55 -1.08 12.26 -4.69
N MET A 56 -0.39 12.62 -5.75
CA MET A 56 0.46 13.80 -5.84
C MET A 56 -0.27 15.05 -6.33
N GLN A 57 -1.51 14.92 -6.79
CA GLN A 57 -2.42 15.99 -7.25
C GLN A 57 -1.90 16.86 -8.40
N LYS A 58 -0.62 17.25 -8.43
CA LYS A 58 -0.02 18.13 -9.45
C LYS A 58 1.34 17.59 -9.91
N ALA A 59 1.58 17.57 -11.21
CA ALA A 59 2.82 17.12 -11.82
C ALA A 59 4.07 17.88 -11.28
N SER A 60 3.97 19.19 -11.03
CA SER A 60 5.08 19.98 -10.48
C SER A 60 5.59 19.53 -9.13
N LYS A 61 4.76 18.79 -8.37
CA LYS A 61 5.15 18.21 -7.07
C LYS A 61 5.82 16.84 -7.22
N ILE A 62 5.60 16.19 -8.36
CA ILE A 62 6.24 14.90 -8.67
C ILE A 62 7.72 15.10 -8.87
N ASP A 63 8.14 16.08 -9.68
CA ASP A 63 9.57 16.35 -9.93
C ASP A 63 10.28 16.72 -8.63
N LEU A 64 9.69 17.61 -7.83
CA LEU A 64 10.25 17.98 -6.54
C LEU A 64 10.40 16.78 -5.59
N LEU A 65 9.39 15.90 -5.52
CA LEU A 65 9.44 14.72 -4.68
C LEU A 65 10.49 13.72 -5.19
N LYS A 66 10.59 13.55 -6.49
CA LYS A 66 11.58 12.67 -7.12
C LYS A 66 13.00 13.07 -6.75
N ASP A 67 13.34 14.36 -6.94
CA ASP A 67 14.65 14.90 -6.60
C ASP A 67 14.96 14.76 -5.10
N GLN A 68 13.97 15.00 -4.26
CA GLN A 68 14.11 14.88 -2.81
C GLN A 68 14.30 13.43 -2.35
N ILE A 69 13.53 12.49 -2.88
CA ILE A 69 13.69 11.07 -2.58
C ILE A 69 15.09 10.60 -2.98
N GLU A 70 15.51 10.88 -4.19
CA GLU A 70 16.83 10.48 -4.70
C GLU A 70 17.96 11.07 -3.84
N THR A 71 17.86 12.34 -3.49
CA THR A 71 18.83 13.03 -2.64
C THR A 71 18.92 12.42 -1.24
N VAL A 72 17.77 12.25 -0.56
CA VAL A 72 17.72 11.72 0.81
C VAL A 72 18.26 10.30 0.87
N LEU A 73 17.92 9.48 -0.11
CA LEU A 73 18.32 8.08 -0.12
C LEU A 73 19.79 7.89 -0.46
N THR A 74 20.33 8.73 -1.36
CA THR A 74 21.76 8.75 -1.66
C THR A 74 22.57 9.21 -0.42
N MET A 75 22.08 10.22 0.30
CA MET A 75 22.70 10.68 1.54
C MET A 75 22.66 9.62 2.65
N ALA A 76 21.64 8.76 2.68
CA ALA A 76 21.54 7.65 3.62
C ALA A 76 22.44 6.46 3.27
N GLY A 77 23.27 6.56 2.23
CA GLY A 77 24.20 5.50 1.83
C GLY A 77 23.56 4.39 1.00
N ASN A 78 22.31 4.54 0.59
CA ASN A 78 21.65 3.57 -0.27
C ASN A 78 22.22 3.57 -1.69
N SER A 79 22.34 2.40 -2.28
CA SER A 79 22.62 2.27 -3.71
C SER A 79 21.33 2.46 -4.48
N VAL A 80 21.33 3.47 -5.36
CA VAL A 80 20.15 3.83 -6.17
C VAL A 80 20.44 3.49 -7.63
N THR A 81 19.55 2.70 -8.24
CA THR A 81 19.59 2.36 -9.66
C THR A 81 18.26 2.64 -10.33
N ASN A 82 18.28 2.93 -11.63
CA ASN A 82 17.09 3.20 -12.42
C ASN A 82 16.86 2.07 -13.42
N ARG A 83 15.62 1.59 -13.51
CA ARG A 83 15.18 0.61 -14.49
C ARG A 83 13.93 1.11 -15.23
N ASN A 84 13.96 1.07 -16.55
CA ASN A 84 12.78 1.40 -17.34
C ASN A 84 11.83 0.18 -17.46
N TYR A 85 10.56 0.39 -17.21
CA TYR A 85 9.49 -0.59 -17.40
C TYR A 85 8.29 0.08 -18.07
N ASN A 86 7.95 -0.35 -19.27
CA ASN A 86 6.83 0.20 -20.06
C ASN A 86 6.83 1.74 -20.16
N GLY A 87 8.03 2.34 -20.36
CA GLY A 87 8.20 3.78 -20.47
C GLY A 87 8.23 4.54 -19.14
N ILE A 88 8.05 3.86 -18.01
CA ILE A 88 8.14 4.44 -16.67
C ILE A 88 9.44 4.02 -16.00
N ASN A 89 10.15 4.99 -15.40
CA ASN A 89 11.34 4.70 -14.62
C ASN A 89 10.97 4.20 -13.22
N ILE A 90 11.44 3.00 -12.90
CA ILE A 90 11.39 2.45 -11.54
C ILE A 90 12.75 2.74 -10.89
N LEU A 91 12.70 3.43 -9.74
CA LEU A 91 13.85 3.67 -8.90
C LEU A 91 13.98 2.47 -7.94
N GLU A 92 15.11 1.79 -7.99
CA GLU A 92 15.45 0.66 -7.14
C GLU A 92 16.48 1.11 -6.10
N MET A 93 16.10 1.04 -4.84
CA MET A 93 16.91 1.48 -3.71
C MET A 93 17.28 0.29 -2.86
N ARG A 94 18.57 0.00 -2.79
CA ARG A 94 19.09 -1.10 -2.00
C ARG A 94 19.65 -0.59 -0.67
N ASP A 95 19.06 -1.06 0.40
CA ASP A 95 19.56 -0.87 1.75
C ASP A 95 20.89 -1.64 1.93
N PRO A 96 21.98 -0.98 2.36
CA PRO A 96 23.28 -1.60 2.47
C PRO A 96 23.35 -2.67 3.57
N ASP A 97 22.57 -2.52 4.64
CA ASP A 97 22.62 -3.37 5.83
C ASP A 97 21.72 -4.59 5.67
N THR A 98 20.48 -4.39 5.26
CA THR A 98 19.48 -5.46 5.14
C THR A 98 19.49 -6.12 3.77
N ARG A 99 20.10 -5.50 2.75
CA ARG A 99 20.03 -5.85 1.34
C ARG A 99 18.61 -5.84 0.75
N ALA A 100 17.64 -5.37 1.48
CA ALA A 100 16.30 -5.16 0.99
C ALA A 100 16.31 -4.16 -0.17
N ILE A 101 15.46 -4.37 -1.16
CA ILE A 101 15.30 -3.45 -2.28
C ILE A 101 13.91 -2.85 -2.17
N PHE A 102 13.85 -1.52 -2.14
CA PHE A 102 12.62 -0.76 -2.18
C PHE A 102 12.45 -0.18 -3.59
N TYR A 103 11.33 -0.46 -4.22
CA TYR A 103 11.01 -0.06 -5.58
C TYR A 103 10.03 1.09 -5.54
N THR A 104 10.31 2.16 -6.29
CA THR A 104 9.39 3.29 -6.42
C THR A 104 9.23 3.71 -7.86
N ALA A 105 8.06 4.22 -8.22
CA ALA A 105 7.79 4.79 -9.52
C ALA A 105 6.80 5.95 -9.42
N PHE A 106 6.82 6.83 -10.41
CA PHE A 106 5.79 7.83 -10.62
C PHE A 106 4.94 7.39 -11.80
N VAL A 107 3.69 7.10 -11.54
CA VAL A 107 2.69 6.66 -12.53
C VAL A 107 1.62 7.74 -12.59
N ASP A 108 1.63 8.52 -13.68
CA ASP A 108 0.82 9.74 -13.81
C ASP A 108 1.02 10.68 -12.61
N ASN A 109 -0.02 10.99 -11.87
CA ASN A 109 0.04 11.83 -10.67
C ASN A 109 0.18 11.05 -9.37
N HIS A 110 0.59 9.78 -9.43
CA HIS A 110 0.71 8.94 -8.25
C HIS A 110 2.17 8.54 -8.02
N PHE A 111 2.61 8.64 -6.77
CA PHE A 111 3.81 7.97 -6.31
C PHE A 111 3.43 6.56 -5.86
N VAL A 112 4.14 5.56 -6.36
CA VAL A 112 3.89 4.14 -6.12
C VAL A 112 5.13 3.51 -5.52
N ALA A 113 5.00 2.71 -4.46
CA ALA A 113 6.14 2.10 -3.78
C ALA A 113 5.83 0.71 -3.21
N SER A 114 6.81 -0.18 -3.24
CA SER A 114 6.74 -1.53 -2.66
C SER A 114 8.14 -2.13 -2.47
N TYR A 115 8.27 -3.14 -1.61
CA TYR A 115 9.46 -4.01 -1.57
C TYR A 115 9.42 -5.14 -2.61
N THR A 116 8.32 -5.30 -3.33
CA THR A 116 8.19 -6.26 -4.43
C THR A 116 8.07 -5.53 -5.77
N SER A 117 9.06 -5.68 -6.66
CA SER A 117 9.06 -5.00 -7.98
C SER A 117 7.81 -5.29 -8.80
N LYS A 118 7.30 -6.55 -8.73
CA LYS A 118 6.09 -6.96 -9.46
C LYS A 118 4.83 -6.19 -9.04
N LEU A 119 4.75 -5.68 -7.82
CA LEU A 119 3.61 -4.84 -7.40
C LEU A 119 3.68 -3.46 -8.04
N VAL A 120 4.89 -2.88 -8.13
CA VAL A 120 5.12 -1.61 -8.83
C VAL A 120 4.86 -1.77 -10.33
N GLU A 121 5.36 -2.84 -10.94
CA GLU A 121 5.11 -3.18 -12.35
C GLU A 121 3.61 -3.38 -12.61
N ALA A 122 2.90 -4.10 -11.74
CA ALA A 122 1.45 -4.27 -11.88
C ALA A 122 0.66 -2.95 -11.73
N ALA A 123 1.14 -2.03 -10.89
CA ALA A 123 0.55 -0.70 -10.79
C ALA A 123 0.77 0.11 -12.10
N ILE A 124 1.95 0.03 -12.70
CA ILE A 124 2.25 0.63 -14.01
C ILE A 124 1.33 0.05 -15.10
N ASP A 125 1.21 -1.30 -15.15
CA ASP A 125 0.38 -1.98 -16.14
C ASP A 125 -1.13 -1.71 -15.96
N SER A 126 -1.56 -1.37 -14.73
CA SER A 126 -2.95 -1.07 -14.45
C SER A 126 -3.37 0.37 -14.78
N ARG A 127 -2.42 1.24 -15.14
CA ARG A 127 -2.67 2.63 -15.51
C ARG A 127 -3.80 2.76 -16.55
N ASP A 128 -3.72 1.97 -17.60
CA ASP A 128 -4.66 2.02 -18.71
C ASP A 128 -5.81 1.00 -18.57
N LYS A 129 -5.85 0.25 -17.46
CA LYS A 129 -6.81 -0.85 -17.24
C LYS A 129 -7.30 -0.86 -15.79
N PRO A 130 -8.03 0.16 -15.34
CA PRO A 130 -8.56 0.21 -13.98
C PRO A 130 -9.53 -0.98 -13.80
N LYS A 131 -9.20 -1.89 -12.87
CA LYS A 131 -10.02 -3.08 -12.63
C LYS A 131 -10.99 -2.90 -11.48
N ILE A 132 -10.49 -2.38 -10.34
CA ILE A 132 -11.28 -2.27 -9.12
C ILE A 132 -12.33 -1.15 -9.20
N GLY A 133 -12.03 -0.06 -9.90
CA GLY A 133 -12.96 1.05 -10.11
C GLY A 133 -14.15 0.71 -11.04
N LEU A 134 -14.19 -0.49 -11.62
CA LEU A 134 -15.31 -1.02 -12.41
C LEU A 134 -16.11 -2.09 -11.64
N ASP A 135 -15.62 -2.52 -10.48
CA ASP A 135 -16.31 -3.49 -9.63
C ASP A 135 -17.46 -2.80 -8.89
N ARG A 136 -18.68 -3.26 -9.15
CA ARG A 136 -19.90 -2.65 -8.59
C ARG A 136 -19.94 -2.74 -7.08
N ALA A 137 -19.53 -3.87 -6.51
CA ALA A 137 -19.52 -4.06 -5.07
C ALA A 137 -18.48 -3.17 -4.39
N PHE A 138 -17.30 -3.00 -5.01
CA PHE A 138 -16.32 -2.03 -4.53
C PHE A 138 -16.83 -0.60 -4.58
N ILE A 139 -17.41 -0.17 -5.71
CA ILE A 139 -17.97 1.18 -5.88
C ILE A 139 -19.04 1.48 -4.82
N GLU A 140 -19.91 0.51 -4.55
CA GLU A 140 -20.96 0.67 -3.54
C GLU A 140 -20.37 0.72 -2.12
N ALA A 141 -19.40 -0.14 -1.79
CA ALA A 141 -18.69 -0.09 -0.50
C ALA A 141 -17.97 1.25 -0.32
N GLU A 142 -17.31 1.75 -1.36
CA GLU A 142 -16.66 3.07 -1.34
C GLU A 142 -17.68 4.19 -1.11
N ARG A 143 -18.80 4.19 -1.83
CA ARG A 143 -19.88 5.19 -1.70
C ARG A 143 -20.40 5.27 -0.26
N LEU A 144 -20.56 4.13 0.41
CA LEU A 144 -21.08 4.04 1.76
C LEU A 144 -20.12 4.62 2.82
N VAL A 145 -18.81 4.57 2.58
CA VAL A 145 -17.76 5.09 3.50
C VAL A 145 -17.08 6.35 2.99
N SER A 146 -17.39 6.81 1.78
CA SER A 146 -16.79 8.00 1.18
C SER A 146 -17.02 9.26 2.05
N GLY A 147 -15.98 10.08 2.18
CA GLY A 147 -16.01 11.29 3.00
C GLY A 147 -16.10 11.06 4.51
N LYS A 148 -16.04 9.81 4.97
CA LYS A 148 -16.15 9.45 6.40
C LYS A 148 -14.79 8.98 6.93
N GLY A 149 -14.50 9.38 8.19
CA GLY A 149 -13.33 8.92 8.93
C GLY A 149 -11.99 9.45 8.42
N LEU A 150 -10.96 9.23 9.24
CA LEU A 150 -9.56 9.51 8.91
C LEU A 150 -8.93 8.36 8.12
N VAL A 151 -9.34 7.15 8.42
CA VAL A 151 -8.87 5.92 7.77
C VAL A 151 -10.08 5.16 7.24
N ARG A 152 -9.97 4.68 6.02
CA ARG A 152 -10.93 3.77 5.40
C ARG A 152 -10.24 2.47 5.07
N VAL A 153 -10.88 1.35 5.37
CA VAL A 153 -10.39 0.02 5.09
C VAL A 153 -11.40 -0.71 4.20
N PHE A 154 -10.92 -1.28 3.12
CA PHE A 154 -11.72 -2.10 2.22
C PHE A 154 -11.23 -3.54 2.29
N ILE A 155 -12.16 -4.47 2.43
CA ILE A 155 -11.89 -5.90 2.47
C ILE A 155 -12.57 -6.54 1.27
N ASN A 156 -11.75 -7.16 0.40
CA ASN A 156 -12.25 -8.01 -0.66
C ASN A 156 -12.40 -9.43 -0.12
N TYR A 157 -13.62 -9.88 0.11
CA TYR A 157 -13.90 -11.20 0.70
C TYR A 157 -13.47 -12.36 -0.19
N ALA A 158 -13.52 -12.23 -1.51
CA ALA A 158 -13.03 -13.26 -2.42
C ALA A 158 -11.50 -13.51 -2.29
N ARG A 159 -10.76 -12.55 -1.72
CA ARG A 159 -9.32 -12.67 -1.45
C ARG A 159 -9.00 -13.08 0.00
N LEU A 160 -9.98 -13.00 0.89
CA LEU A 160 -9.80 -13.25 2.32
C LEU A 160 -9.28 -14.67 2.62
N PRO A 161 -9.77 -15.77 2.00
CA PRO A 161 -9.26 -17.11 2.26
C PRO A 161 -7.76 -17.25 1.97
N GLN A 162 -7.29 -16.65 0.88
CA GLN A 162 -5.87 -16.70 0.52
C GLN A 162 -4.99 -15.95 1.52
N PHE A 163 -5.51 -14.85 2.05
CA PHE A 163 -4.85 -14.04 3.07
C PHE A 163 -4.82 -14.78 4.41
N MET A 164 -5.95 -15.30 4.84
CA MET A 164 -6.08 -15.99 6.13
C MET A 164 -5.35 -17.34 6.17
N ALA A 165 -5.20 -18.03 5.05
CA ALA A 165 -4.43 -19.27 4.97
C ALA A 165 -2.96 -19.11 5.42
N ILE A 166 -2.39 -17.92 5.24
CA ILE A 166 -1.03 -17.60 5.71
C ILE A 166 -0.96 -17.64 7.25
N TYR A 167 -2.02 -17.18 7.93
CA TYR A 167 -2.09 -17.11 9.39
C TYR A 167 -2.60 -18.39 10.03
N LEU A 168 -3.61 -19.01 9.46
CA LEU A 168 -4.29 -20.14 10.06
C LEU A 168 -3.67 -21.48 9.66
N GLY A 169 -2.89 -21.51 8.58
CA GLY A 169 -2.18 -22.71 8.13
C GLY A 169 -3.09 -23.83 7.59
N ALA A 170 -4.40 -23.60 7.50
CA ALA A 170 -5.38 -24.54 6.99
C ALA A 170 -6.56 -23.79 6.36
N LYS A 171 -7.32 -24.46 5.49
CA LYS A 171 -8.63 -23.98 5.05
C LYS A 171 -9.56 -23.89 6.27
N ASN A 172 -10.28 -22.80 6.35
CA ASN A 172 -11.27 -22.58 7.38
C ASN A 172 -12.64 -22.42 6.71
N GLU A 173 -13.55 -23.36 6.95
CA GLU A 173 -14.88 -23.40 6.32
C GLU A 173 -15.70 -22.13 6.59
N TYR A 174 -15.55 -21.51 7.76
CA TYR A 174 -16.23 -20.24 8.06
C TYR A 174 -15.71 -19.11 7.18
N ILE A 175 -14.40 -19.05 6.93
CA ILE A 175 -13.82 -18.03 6.05
C ILE A 175 -14.26 -18.26 4.61
N ASP A 176 -14.29 -19.51 4.15
CA ASP A 176 -14.78 -19.87 2.82
C ASP A 176 -16.29 -19.53 2.69
N MET A 177 -17.09 -19.75 3.73
CA MET A 177 -18.49 -19.36 3.76
C MET A 177 -18.66 -17.82 3.64
N PHE A 178 -17.91 -17.06 4.44
CA PHE A 178 -17.95 -15.59 4.36
C PHE A 178 -17.50 -15.08 3.00
N SER A 179 -16.43 -15.65 2.43
CA SER A 179 -15.93 -15.23 1.12
C SER A 179 -16.87 -15.53 -0.04
N ASN A 180 -17.76 -16.51 0.13
CA ASN A 180 -18.75 -16.87 -0.87
C ASN A 180 -20.09 -16.13 -0.69
N SER A 181 -20.29 -15.49 0.47
CA SER A 181 -21.55 -14.82 0.82
C SER A 181 -21.47 -13.30 0.75
N MET A 182 -20.26 -12.76 0.63
CA MET A 182 -19.99 -11.31 0.69
C MET A 182 -18.96 -10.96 -0.38
N ASP A 183 -19.12 -9.79 -1.01
CA ASP A 183 -18.18 -9.29 -2.02
C ASP A 183 -17.14 -8.35 -1.41
N PHE A 184 -17.60 -7.25 -0.83
CA PHE A 184 -16.74 -6.22 -0.22
C PHE A 184 -17.28 -5.73 1.12
N ALA A 185 -16.35 -5.38 2.03
CA ALA A 185 -16.67 -4.52 3.15
C ALA A 185 -15.92 -3.19 3.02
N GLY A 186 -16.59 -2.12 3.44
CA GLY A 186 -16.00 -0.81 3.66
C GLY A 186 -16.13 -0.44 5.13
N LEU A 187 -15.01 -0.14 5.78
CA LEU A 187 -14.94 0.30 7.16
C LEU A 187 -14.36 1.72 7.22
N TYR A 188 -14.80 2.53 8.17
CA TYR A 188 -14.13 3.78 8.46
C TYR A 188 -13.91 3.97 9.96
N PHE A 189 -12.82 4.64 10.27
CA PHE A 189 -12.34 4.87 11.62
C PHE A 189 -12.39 6.37 11.93
N ASN A 190 -13.08 6.71 13.01
CA ASN A 190 -13.10 8.04 13.57
C ASN A 190 -12.42 8.05 14.93
N THR A 191 -11.78 9.17 15.27
CA THR A 191 -11.26 9.39 16.61
C THR A 191 -11.99 10.58 17.23
N ASP A 192 -12.56 10.39 18.40
CA ASP A 192 -13.06 11.47 19.26
C ASP A 192 -12.27 11.41 20.57
N LYS A 193 -11.44 12.45 20.79
CA LYS A 193 -10.56 12.75 21.94
C LYS A 193 -10.07 11.59 22.83
N LYS A 194 -10.84 10.53 23.04
CA LYS A 194 -10.50 9.35 23.87
C LYS A 194 -11.06 8.03 23.37
N ARG A 195 -11.77 8.03 22.25
CA ARG A 195 -12.41 6.81 21.73
C ARG A 195 -12.16 6.67 20.25
N MET A 196 -11.87 5.48 19.81
CA MET A 196 -11.88 5.09 18.41
C MET A 196 -13.24 4.46 18.11
N GLU A 197 -13.97 5.05 17.18
CA GLU A 197 -15.22 4.51 16.66
C GLU A 197 -14.95 3.86 15.30
N VAL A 198 -15.41 2.62 15.14
CA VAL A 198 -15.33 1.91 13.86
C VAL A 198 -16.75 1.65 13.39
N LYS A 199 -17.05 2.09 12.17
CA LYS A 199 -18.32 1.77 11.50
C LYS A 199 -18.03 1.20 10.13
N GLY A 200 -18.93 0.36 9.63
CA GLY A 200 -18.74 -0.27 8.34
C GLY A 200 -19.99 -0.87 7.76
N TYR A 201 -19.85 -1.28 6.52
CA TYR A 201 -20.89 -1.90 5.69
C TYR A 201 -20.29 -3.12 4.99
N THR A 202 -21.09 -4.14 4.86
CA THR A 202 -20.78 -5.37 4.13
C THR A 202 -21.80 -5.54 3.01
N LEU A 203 -21.35 -5.90 1.83
CA LEU A 203 -22.14 -6.12 0.62
C LEU A 203 -22.05 -7.56 0.17
#